data_d29d0044acc7ee3748b6f3f4a8fe36ae
#
_entry.id   d29d0044acc7ee3748b6f3f4a8fe36ae
#
_cell.length_a   1.000
_cell.length_b   1.000
_cell.length_c   1.000
_cell.angle_alpha   90.00
_cell.angle_beta   90.00
_cell.angle_gamma   90.00
#
_symmetry.space_group_name_H-M   'P 1'
#
loop_
_entity.id
_entity.type
_entity.pdbx_description
1 polymer ?
#
loop_
_entity_poly.entity_id
_entity_poly.type
_entity_poly.pdbx_seq_one_letter_code
_entity_poly.pdbx_strand_id
1 'polypeptide(L)'
;SLWHGKGNELVSLCEINFPHSLGLLYSAFTYYAGFKVNSGEYKLMGLAPYGEPIYKDVIYEKLLDVKDDGSFMLDMSYFDYPTGLRMTSDKFHKLFGGLPREPESKITEREMNLASSIQEVTEEILLKIAETVKRKTGESNLCLAGGVALNSVANGLIERSGVFENIWVQPAAGDAGGALGSALAVWYQYLDKSRVLKTKKTEFSHCDQMKGSYLGPNFETASIQEFLKEQNVIFEYYDFEKLIEIVAKLISEGNVVGWFQGRMEFGPRALGNRSILGDPRDKNMQSKMNLKIKFRESFRPFAPSVLFEKREDWFSSSAPSPYMLTVSSLNPSQCVSVSEVEEKLIGINRINAVRSTIPAVTHVNYSAR
;
A
#
# COMPACT_ATOMS: atom_id res chain seq x y z
N SER A 1 18.04 5.61 -4.60
CA SER A 1 19.09 5.13 -5.52
C SER A 1 18.49 4.40 -6.71
N LEU A 2 19.15 4.49 -7.87
CA LEU A 2 18.75 3.81 -9.11
C LEU A 2 19.85 2.81 -9.49
N TRP A 3 19.43 1.62 -9.85
CA TRP A 3 20.33 0.51 -10.16
C TRP A 3 19.93 -0.17 -11.45
N HIS A 4 20.92 -0.64 -12.23
CA HIS A 4 20.74 -1.50 -13.38
C HIS A 4 21.19 -2.92 -13.02
N GLY A 5 20.29 -3.88 -13.12
CA GLY A 5 20.55 -5.28 -12.81
C GLY A 5 20.70 -6.13 -14.10
N LYS A 6 21.79 -6.88 -14.22
CA LYS A 6 22.00 -7.82 -15.31
C LYS A 6 22.68 -9.09 -14.79
N GLY A 7 22.01 -10.22 -14.97
CA GLY A 7 22.51 -11.48 -14.37
C GLY A 7 22.60 -11.37 -12.84
N ASN A 8 23.78 -11.59 -12.28
CA ASN A 8 24.05 -11.45 -10.84
C ASN A 8 24.57 -10.04 -10.46
N GLU A 9 24.81 -9.18 -11.43
CA GLU A 9 25.38 -7.86 -11.19
C GLU A 9 24.30 -6.79 -10.95
N LEU A 10 24.59 -5.86 -10.05
CA LEU A 10 23.85 -4.65 -9.81
C LEU A 10 24.78 -3.46 -9.93
N VAL A 11 24.53 -2.58 -10.90
CA VAL A 11 25.34 -1.38 -11.14
C VAL A 11 24.55 -0.17 -10.69
N SER A 12 25.12 0.62 -9.75
CA SER A 12 24.53 1.89 -9.32
C SER A 12 24.62 2.90 -10.46
N LEU A 13 23.50 3.53 -10.81
CA LEU A 13 23.42 4.56 -11.83
C LEU A 13 23.44 5.97 -11.23
N CYS A 14 22.69 6.18 -10.17
CA CYS A 14 22.68 7.43 -9.41
C CYS A 14 22.02 7.27 -8.04
N GLU A 15 22.33 8.20 -7.16
CA GLU A 15 21.79 8.25 -5.80
C GLU A 15 21.42 9.68 -5.42
N ILE A 16 20.41 9.79 -4.60
CA ILE A 16 20.08 11.01 -3.83
C ILE A 16 20.48 10.71 -2.39
N ASN A 17 21.43 11.47 -1.88
CA ASN A 17 22.00 11.21 -0.57
C ASN A 17 21.17 11.84 0.54
N PHE A 18 21.24 11.24 1.74
CA PHE A 18 20.73 11.85 2.96
C PHE A 18 21.31 13.29 3.10
N PRO A 19 20.51 14.27 3.52
CA PRO A 19 19.17 14.19 4.07
C PRO A 19 18.02 14.25 3.03
N HIS A 20 18.32 14.32 1.74
CA HIS A 20 17.35 14.46 0.68
C HIS A 20 16.72 13.09 0.37
N SER A 21 15.48 12.89 0.81
CA SER A 21 14.77 11.63 0.66
C SER A 21 13.28 11.86 0.45
N LEU A 22 12.71 11.25 -0.61
CA LEU A 22 11.27 11.30 -0.85
C LEU A 22 10.49 10.61 0.27
N GLY A 23 11.04 9.51 0.83
CA GLY A 23 10.45 8.83 1.97
C GLY A 23 10.42 9.70 3.22
N LEU A 24 11.52 10.40 3.54
CA LEU A 24 11.56 11.32 4.68
C LEU A 24 10.68 12.55 4.48
N LEU A 25 10.57 13.06 3.25
CA LEU A 25 9.60 14.11 2.91
C LEU A 25 8.17 13.62 3.19
N TYR A 26 7.79 12.44 2.70
CA TYR A 26 6.47 11.87 2.95
C TYR A 26 6.22 11.61 4.45
N SER A 27 7.23 11.14 5.17
CA SER A 27 7.19 10.94 6.62
C SER A 27 7.07 12.26 7.40
N ALA A 28 7.66 13.35 6.91
CA ALA A 28 7.48 14.67 7.52
C ALA A 28 6.02 15.15 7.45
N PHE A 29 5.34 14.95 6.32
CA PHE A 29 3.91 15.21 6.20
C PHE A 29 3.07 14.23 7.03
N THR A 30 3.49 12.96 7.12
CA THR A 30 2.86 11.96 8.00
C THR A 30 2.89 12.41 9.46
N TYR A 31 4.05 12.84 9.95
CA TYR A 31 4.23 13.43 11.28
C TYR A 31 3.35 14.67 11.48
N TYR A 32 3.38 15.60 10.51
CA TYR A 32 2.65 16.86 10.62
C TYR A 32 1.13 16.66 10.61
N ALA A 33 0.65 15.64 9.88
CA ALA A 33 -0.75 15.20 9.94
C ALA A 33 -1.12 14.42 11.21
N GLY A 34 -0.20 14.31 12.20
CA GLY A 34 -0.42 13.67 13.50
C GLY A 34 -0.43 12.15 13.45
N PHE A 35 0.19 11.54 12.46
CA PHE A 35 0.38 10.10 12.39
C PHE A 35 1.81 9.71 12.79
N LYS A 36 1.94 8.49 13.33
CA LYS A 36 3.24 7.97 13.74
C LYS A 36 4.10 7.64 12.52
N VAL A 37 5.31 8.20 12.43
CA VAL A 37 6.31 7.92 11.39
C VAL A 37 6.71 6.44 11.41
N ASN A 38 7.06 5.90 10.27
CA ASN A 38 7.39 4.49 9.99
C ASN A 38 6.22 3.50 10.15
N SER A 39 5.04 3.99 10.48
CA SER A 39 3.84 3.17 10.60
C SER A 39 2.54 3.91 10.27
N GLY A 40 2.61 5.15 9.83
CA GLY A 40 1.46 6.00 9.51
C GLY A 40 1.41 6.49 8.07
N GLU A 41 2.45 6.25 7.27
CA GLU A 41 2.52 6.69 5.88
C GLU A 41 1.35 6.14 5.05
N TYR A 42 0.96 4.89 5.29
CA TYR A 42 -0.22 4.32 4.62
C TYR A 42 -1.55 4.94 5.09
N LYS A 43 -1.59 5.54 6.29
CA LYS A 43 -2.76 6.33 6.75
C LYS A 43 -2.85 7.63 5.95
N LEU A 44 -1.72 8.33 5.78
CA LEU A 44 -1.65 9.54 4.98
C LEU A 44 -2.04 9.26 3.53
N MET A 45 -1.51 8.18 2.92
CA MET A 45 -1.90 7.73 1.58
C MET A 45 -3.42 7.45 1.48
N GLY A 46 -4.00 6.79 2.48
CA GLY A 46 -5.44 6.52 2.53
C GLY A 46 -6.31 7.77 2.79
N LEU A 47 -5.73 8.82 3.35
CA LEU A 47 -6.41 10.09 3.59
C LEU A 47 -6.40 11.01 2.35
N ALA A 48 -5.41 10.88 1.48
CA ALA A 48 -5.21 11.76 0.33
C ALA A 48 -6.44 11.96 -0.56
N PRO A 49 -7.24 10.93 -0.93
CA PRO A 49 -8.42 11.11 -1.78
C PRO A 49 -9.58 11.89 -1.15
N TYR A 50 -9.51 12.21 0.13
CA TYR A 50 -10.53 13.02 0.83
C TYR A 50 -10.27 14.53 0.75
N GLY A 51 -9.06 14.96 0.36
CA GLY A 51 -8.63 16.33 0.23
C GLY A 51 -8.40 16.76 -1.21
N GLU A 52 -8.05 18.05 -1.35
CA GLU A 52 -7.67 18.69 -2.60
C GLU A 52 -6.17 19.05 -2.55
N PRO A 53 -5.40 18.97 -3.65
CA PRO A 53 -3.95 19.18 -3.66
C PRO A 53 -3.55 20.67 -3.65
N ILE A 54 -4.22 21.49 -2.83
CA ILE A 54 -4.05 22.95 -2.81
C ILE A 54 -2.67 23.44 -2.35
N TYR A 55 -1.91 22.58 -1.68
CA TYR A 55 -0.55 22.90 -1.23
C TYR A 55 0.54 22.42 -2.18
N LYS A 56 0.20 21.83 -3.33
CA LYS A 56 1.17 21.26 -4.26
C LYS A 56 2.20 22.30 -4.73
N ASP A 57 1.74 23.43 -5.20
CA ASP A 57 2.62 24.50 -5.69
C ASP A 57 3.54 25.03 -4.59
N VAL A 58 3.00 25.20 -3.38
CA VAL A 58 3.78 25.64 -2.21
C VAL A 58 4.86 24.60 -1.84
N ILE A 59 4.55 23.31 -1.97
CA ILE A 59 5.54 22.24 -1.74
C ILE A 59 6.68 22.37 -2.74
N TYR A 60 6.41 22.50 -4.02
CA TYR A 60 7.43 22.70 -5.07
C TYR A 60 8.21 23.99 -4.90
N GLU A 61 7.54 25.10 -4.59
CA GLU A 61 8.19 26.40 -4.48
C GLU A 61 9.11 26.52 -3.26
N LYS A 62 8.72 25.92 -2.12
CA LYS A 62 9.34 26.19 -0.82
C LYS A 62 10.13 25.01 -0.25
N LEU A 63 9.70 23.77 -0.50
CA LEU A 63 10.27 22.61 0.18
C LEU A 63 11.27 21.83 -0.67
N LEU A 64 11.13 21.86 -1.99
CA LEU A 64 11.96 21.04 -2.87
C LEU A 64 12.23 21.69 -4.24
N ASP A 65 13.42 21.42 -4.75
CA ASP A 65 13.83 21.73 -6.12
C ASP A 65 13.89 20.41 -6.89
N VAL A 66 12.96 20.19 -7.82
CA VAL A 66 12.86 18.95 -8.62
C VAL A 66 13.33 19.23 -10.05
N LYS A 67 14.21 18.38 -10.55
CA LYS A 67 14.71 18.45 -11.92
C LYS A 67 13.86 17.60 -12.87
N ASP A 68 14.06 17.78 -14.17
CA ASP A 68 13.32 17.05 -15.20
C ASP A 68 13.54 15.53 -15.15
N ASP A 69 14.67 15.10 -14.64
CA ASP A 69 15.01 13.69 -14.48
C ASP A 69 14.43 13.06 -13.20
N GLY A 70 13.66 13.82 -12.43
CA GLY A 70 13.07 13.40 -11.15
C GLY A 70 14.04 13.45 -9.98
N SER A 71 15.31 13.86 -10.17
CA SER A 71 16.20 14.17 -9.06
C SER A 71 15.73 15.43 -8.33
N PHE A 72 15.97 15.49 -7.03
CA PHE A 72 15.49 16.60 -6.21
C PHE A 72 16.41 16.89 -5.02
N MET A 73 16.28 18.11 -4.52
CA MET A 73 16.88 18.55 -3.25
C MET A 73 15.79 19.18 -2.38
N LEU A 74 15.84 18.90 -1.07
CA LEU A 74 14.95 19.50 -0.07
C LEU A 74 15.59 20.77 0.51
N ASP A 75 14.81 21.82 0.74
CA ASP A 75 15.24 22.92 1.60
C ASP A 75 15.17 22.47 3.06
N MET A 76 16.33 22.10 3.58
CA MET A 76 16.48 21.54 4.93
C MET A 76 16.11 22.51 6.05
N SER A 77 15.94 23.81 5.78
CA SER A 77 15.48 24.77 6.77
C SER A 77 14.03 24.52 7.27
N TYR A 78 13.28 23.71 6.53
CA TYR A 78 11.90 23.31 6.90
C TYR A 78 11.85 22.02 7.72
N PHE A 79 12.95 21.28 7.85
CA PHE A 79 12.99 19.94 8.44
C PHE A 79 13.96 19.86 9.61
N ASP A 80 13.54 19.22 10.70
CA ASP A 80 14.36 19.03 11.91
C ASP A 80 14.96 17.62 12.00
N TYR A 81 14.52 16.67 11.20
CA TYR A 81 14.90 15.26 11.32
C TYR A 81 16.41 14.97 11.17
N PRO A 82 17.23 15.81 10.50
CA PRO A 82 18.66 15.50 10.40
C PRO A 82 19.41 15.64 11.74
N THR A 83 18.95 16.52 12.62
CA THR A 83 19.67 16.87 13.86
C THR A 83 18.77 17.00 15.08
N GLY A 84 17.45 16.99 14.89
CA GLY A 84 16.44 17.18 15.93
C GLY A 84 15.65 15.92 16.26
N LEU A 85 14.70 16.08 17.18
CA LEU A 85 13.79 15.02 17.61
C LEU A 85 12.41 15.10 16.94
N ARG A 86 12.19 16.09 16.07
CA ARG A 86 10.96 16.29 15.30
C ARG A 86 11.26 16.11 13.81
N MET A 87 10.21 15.83 13.02
CA MET A 87 10.36 15.74 11.57
C MET A 87 10.39 17.12 10.91
N THR A 88 9.62 18.09 11.46
CA THR A 88 9.37 19.40 10.86
C THR A 88 9.79 20.54 11.78
N SER A 89 10.29 21.64 11.19
CA SER A 89 10.71 22.85 11.89
C SER A 89 9.55 23.82 12.10
N ASP A 90 9.76 24.88 12.89
CA ASP A 90 8.79 25.96 13.08
C ASP A 90 8.55 26.74 11.77
N LYS A 91 9.50 26.76 10.84
CA LYS A 91 9.34 27.33 9.50
C LYS A 91 8.32 26.55 8.68
N PHE A 92 8.35 25.21 8.78
CA PHE A 92 7.34 24.33 8.18
C PHE A 92 5.95 24.60 8.78
N HIS A 93 5.88 24.74 10.11
CA HIS A 93 4.61 24.99 10.80
C HIS A 93 3.97 26.32 10.36
N LYS A 94 4.79 27.36 10.19
CA LYS A 94 4.31 28.67 9.69
C LYS A 94 3.82 28.59 8.24
N LEU A 95 4.50 27.79 7.41
CA LEU A 95 4.14 27.64 6.00
C LEU A 95 2.74 27.01 5.83
N PHE A 96 2.41 25.99 6.65
CA PHE A 96 1.16 25.24 6.56
C PHE A 96 0.11 25.62 7.62
N GLY A 97 0.27 26.78 8.26
CA GLY A 97 -0.79 27.40 9.06
C GLY A 97 -0.95 26.84 10.48
N GLY A 98 0.13 26.40 11.13
CA GLY A 98 0.11 26.05 12.55
C GLY A 98 0.96 24.85 12.94
N LEU A 99 0.81 24.38 14.16
CA LEU A 99 1.52 23.22 14.69
C LEU A 99 1.03 21.91 14.04
N PRO A 100 1.83 20.83 14.13
CA PRO A 100 1.39 19.48 13.78
C PRO A 100 0.08 19.15 14.50
N ARG A 101 -0.79 18.37 13.84
CA ARG A 101 -2.00 17.86 14.47
C ARG A 101 -1.63 16.95 15.64
N GLU A 102 -2.27 17.17 16.80
CA GLU A 102 -2.11 16.26 17.92
C GLU A 102 -2.62 14.86 17.56
N PRO A 103 -1.87 13.78 17.90
CA PRO A 103 -2.31 12.42 17.67
C PRO A 103 -3.74 12.18 18.19
N GLU A 104 -4.51 11.38 17.45
CA GLU A 104 -5.91 11.00 17.74
C GLU A 104 -6.92 12.17 17.81
N SER A 105 -6.50 13.43 17.62
CA SER A 105 -7.43 14.55 17.48
C SER A 105 -8.19 14.48 16.14
N LYS A 106 -9.24 15.30 16.00
CA LYS A 106 -10.04 15.35 14.76
C LYS A 106 -9.19 15.74 13.56
N ILE A 107 -9.29 14.97 12.49
CA ILE A 107 -8.72 15.31 11.18
C ILE A 107 -9.57 16.42 10.54
N THR A 108 -8.93 17.47 10.09
CA THR A 108 -9.57 18.62 9.44
C THR A 108 -9.29 18.62 7.93
N GLU A 109 -9.88 19.57 7.23
CA GLU A 109 -9.62 19.80 5.81
C GLU A 109 -8.13 20.05 5.53
N ARG A 110 -7.43 20.72 6.45
CA ARG A 110 -5.99 20.95 6.34
C ARG A 110 -5.20 19.66 6.16
N GLU A 111 -5.42 18.67 7.03
CA GLU A 111 -4.71 17.39 6.98
C GLU A 111 -5.07 16.59 5.73
N MET A 112 -6.33 16.65 5.28
CA MET A 112 -6.76 16.01 4.04
C MET A 112 -6.08 16.63 2.82
N ASN A 113 -6.06 17.97 2.75
CA ASN A 113 -5.43 18.69 1.64
C ASN A 113 -3.91 18.54 1.62
N LEU A 114 -3.25 18.49 2.80
CA LEU A 114 -1.83 18.16 2.90
C LEU A 114 -1.54 16.75 2.41
N ALA A 115 -2.38 15.77 2.79
CA ALA A 115 -2.25 14.40 2.33
C ALA A 115 -2.41 14.27 0.82
N SER A 116 -3.41 14.94 0.23
CA SER A 116 -3.62 14.99 -1.21
C SER A 116 -2.43 15.62 -1.93
N SER A 117 -1.94 16.75 -1.43
CA SER A 117 -0.83 17.49 -2.03
C SER A 117 0.48 16.71 -2.06
N ILE A 118 0.88 16.12 -0.93
CA ILE A 118 2.13 15.35 -0.87
C ILE A 118 2.02 14.04 -1.65
N GLN A 119 0.83 13.44 -1.72
CA GLN A 119 0.61 12.24 -2.52
C GLN A 119 0.82 12.55 -4.00
N GLU A 120 0.23 13.61 -4.53
CA GLU A 120 0.39 14.03 -5.93
C GLU A 120 1.84 14.37 -6.25
N VAL A 121 2.53 15.14 -5.40
CA VAL A 121 3.96 15.43 -5.55
C VAL A 121 4.80 14.14 -5.58
N THR A 122 4.48 13.18 -4.71
CA THR A 122 5.18 11.89 -4.67
C THR A 122 4.99 11.09 -5.95
N GLU A 123 3.77 11.05 -6.47
CA GLU A 123 3.42 10.38 -7.71
C GLU A 123 4.17 10.97 -8.92
N GLU A 124 4.20 12.29 -9.03
CA GLU A 124 4.90 12.99 -10.12
C GLU A 124 6.42 12.76 -10.09
N ILE A 125 7.03 12.84 -8.90
CA ILE A 125 8.48 12.59 -8.76
C ILE A 125 8.79 11.14 -9.12
N LEU A 126 8.01 10.18 -8.64
CA LEU A 126 8.23 8.77 -8.93
C LEU A 126 8.03 8.44 -10.42
N LEU A 127 7.07 9.06 -11.08
CA LEU A 127 6.88 8.91 -12.53
C LEU A 127 8.06 9.47 -13.32
N LYS A 128 8.54 10.68 -13.00
CA LYS A 128 9.75 11.27 -13.62
C LYS A 128 10.98 10.39 -13.43
N ILE A 129 11.16 9.83 -12.22
CA ILE A 129 12.24 8.88 -11.94
C ILE A 129 12.09 7.63 -12.82
N ALA A 130 10.90 7.05 -12.92
CA ALA A 130 10.63 5.87 -13.75
C ALA A 130 10.95 6.12 -15.23
N GLU A 131 10.50 7.25 -15.78
CA GLU A 131 10.81 7.67 -17.15
C GLU A 131 12.32 7.83 -17.37
N THR A 132 13.00 8.41 -16.40
CA THR A 132 14.46 8.59 -16.47
C THR A 132 15.21 7.26 -16.41
N VAL A 133 14.78 6.32 -15.56
CA VAL A 133 15.34 4.96 -15.52
C VAL A 133 15.14 4.26 -16.88
N LYS A 134 13.93 4.33 -17.43
CA LYS A 134 13.64 3.77 -18.77
C LYS A 134 14.53 4.36 -19.85
N ARG A 135 14.67 5.68 -19.87
CA ARG A 135 15.52 6.39 -20.86
C ARG A 135 17.01 6.02 -20.72
N LYS A 136 17.50 5.86 -19.48
CA LYS A 136 18.91 5.53 -19.23
C LYS A 136 19.25 4.07 -19.50
N THR A 137 18.33 3.16 -19.25
CA THR A 137 18.61 1.71 -19.31
C THR A 137 18.05 1.02 -20.53
N GLY A 138 16.95 1.53 -21.10
CA GLY A 138 16.21 0.85 -22.17
C GLY A 138 15.44 -0.41 -21.71
N GLU A 139 15.55 -0.79 -20.42
CA GLU A 139 14.97 -2.03 -19.90
C GLU A 139 13.44 -2.02 -19.94
N SER A 140 12.83 -3.21 -20.11
CA SER A 140 11.38 -3.39 -20.11
C SER A 140 10.80 -3.67 -18.74
N ASN A 141 11.64 -4.01 -17.76
CA ASN A 141 11.20 -4.43 -16.43
C ASN A 141 11.68 -3.44 -15.36
N LEU A 142 10.79 -3.03 -14.49
CA LEU A 142 11.09 -2.20 -13.32
C LEU A 142 10.91 -3.01 -12.04
N CYS A 143 11.91 -2.94 -11.15
CA CYS A 143 11.81 -3.46 -9.79
C CYS A 143 11.81 -2.31 -8.79
N LEU A 144 10.86 -2.33 -7.86
CA LEU A 144 10.72 -1.34 -6.79
C LEU A 144 10.94 -1.98 -5.43
N ALA A 145 11.78 -1.36 -4.60
CA ALA A 145 12.02 -1.74 -3.21
C ALA A 145 12.29 -0.48 -2.36
N GLY A 146 12.27 -0.62 -1.05
CA GLY A 146 12.34 0.49 -0.09
C GLY A 146 10.96 0.90 0.41
N GLY A 147 10.89 1.68 1.49
CA GLY A 147 9.62 2.08 2.13
C GLY A 147 8.66 2.80 1.19
N VAL A 148 9.16 3.64 0.27
CA VAL A 148 8.33 4.36 -0.71
C VAL A 148 7.66 3.41 -1.71
N ALA A 149 8.26 2.25 -2.01
CA ALA A 149 7.66 1.23 -2.85
C ALA A 149 6.38 0.60 -2.27
N LEU A 150 6.05 0.88 -1.01
CA LEU A 150 4.76 0.52 -0.40
C LEU A 150 3.62 1.50 -0.75
N ASN A 151 3.93 2.61 -1.44
CA ASN A 151 2.92 3.53 -1.96
C ASN A 151 2.22 2.92 -3.17
N SER A 152 1.15 2.18 -2.91
CA SER A 152 0.41 1.43 -3.93
C SER A 152 -0.31 2.33 -4.94
N VAL A 153 -0.57 3.60 -4.60
CA VAL A 153 -1.19 4.58 -5.52
C VAL A 153 -0.18 5.00 -6.58
N ALA A 154 1.03 5.39 -6.16
CA ALA A 154 2.11 5.75 -7.07
C ALA A 154 2.56 4.54 -7.93
N ASN A 155 2.63 3.34 -7.36
CA ASN A 155 2.93 2.14 -8.12
C ASN A 155 1.88 1.88 -9.22
N GLY A 156 0.59 2.03 -8.91
CA GLY A 156 -0.49 1.90 -9.88
C GLY A 156 -0.44 2.99 -10.97
N LEU A 157 0.02 4.20 -10.66
CA LEU A 157 0.26 5.25 -11.65
C LEU A 157 1.38 4.85 -12.62
N ILE A 158 2.53 4.37 -12.10
CA ILE A 158 3.64 3.92 -12.95
C ILE A 158 3.22 2.74 -13.83
N GLU A 159 2.43 1.80 -13.29
CA GLU A 159 1.89 0.68 -14.05
C GLU A 159 1.03 1.16 -15.23
N ARG A 160 0.06 2.03 -14.97
CA ARG A 160 -0.84 2.58 -15.99
C ARG A 160 -0.16 3.51 -16.98
N SER A 161 0.99 4.11 -16.66
CA SER A 161 1.75 4.97 -17.56
C SER A 161 2.32 4.21 -18.76
N GLY A 162 2.48 2.88 -18.66
CA GLY A 162 3.05 2.05 -19.72
C GLY A 162 4.54 2.28 -19.99
N VAL A 163 5.24 3.02 -19.16
CA VAL A 163 6.69 3.28 -19.28
C VAL A 163 7.48 1.97 -19.25
N PHE A 164 7.05 1.02 -18.44
CA PHE A 164 7.61 -0.33 -18.39
C PHE A 164 6.56 -1.37 -18.75
N GLU A 165 7.00 -2.45 -19.41
CA GLU A 165 6.13 -3.57 -19.75
C GLU A 165 5.75 -4.38 -18.51
N ASN A 166 6.69 -4.50 -17.57
CA ASN A 166 6.47 -5.23 -16.33
C ASN A 166 7.00 -4.44 -15.14
N ILE A 167 6.23 -4.47 -14.04
CA ILE A 167 6.62 -3.85 -12.77
C ILE A 167 6.59 -4.93 -11.70
N TRP A 168 7.68 -5.05 -10.96
CA TRP A 168 7.78 -5.87 -9.77
C TRP A 168 7.98 -4.99 -8.54
N VAL A 169 7.07 -5.08 -7.59
CA VAL A 169 7.23 -4.46 -6.28
C VAL A 169 7.48 -5.54 -5.25
N GLN A 170 8.60 -5.44 -4.51
CA GLN A 170 8.89 -6.40 -3.45
C GLN A 170 7.79 -6.36 -2.38
N PRO A 171 7.09 -7.49 -2.08
CA PRO A 171 6.02 -7.50 -1.09
C PRO A 171 6.45 -7.03 0.30
N ALA A 172 7.66 -7.34 0.71
CA ALA A 172 8.28 -6.84 1.93
C ALA A 172 9.25 -5.68 1.62
N ALA A 173 8.78 -4.66 0.88
CA ALA A 173 9.63 -3.59 0.34
C ALA A 173 10.37 -2.75 1.40
N GLY A 174 9.86 -2.70 2.64
CA GLY A 174 10.53 -2.02 3.77
C GLY A 174 11.68 -2.84 4.35
N ASP A 175 12.02 -2.56 5.60
CA ASP A 175 13.19 -3.12 6.31
C ASP A 175 13.22 -4.66 6.36
N ALA A 176 12.05 -5.31 6.44
CA ALA A 176 11.97 -6.78 6.42
C ALA A 176 12.56 -7.39 5.14
N GLY A 177 12.39 -6.72 3.99
CA GLY A 177 12.98 -7.15 2.72
C GLY A 177 14.50 -6.99 2.66
N GLY A 178 15.07 -6.12 3.48
CA GLY A 178 16.52 -5.96 3.61
C GLY A 178 17.22 -7.25 4.05
N ALA A 179 16.60 -8.01 4.97
CA ALA A 179 17.12 -9.31 5.41
C ALA A 179 17.15 -10.33 4.24
N LEU A 180 16.06 -10.41 3.48
CA LEU A 180 15.98 -11.26 2.28
C LEU A 180 17.00 -10.80 1.21
N GLY A 181 17.06 -9.49 0.96
CA GLY A 181 17.99 -8.91 -0.02
C GLY A 181 19.44 -9.19 0.31
N SER A 182 19.83 -9.05 1.58
CA SER A 182 21.19 -9.36 2.05
C SER A 182 21.55 -10.84 1.83
N ALA A 183 20.64 -11.75 2.16
CA ALA A 183 20.85 -13.18 1.92
C ALA A 183 21.00 -13.51 0.42
N LEU A 184 20.18 -12.88 -0.43
CA LEU A 184 20.26 -13.08 -1.88
C LEU A 184 21.52 -12.43 -2.49
N ALA A 185 21.97 -11.29 -1.96
CA ALA A 185 23.21 -10.66 -2.38
C ALA A 185 24.43 -11.56 -2.07
N VAL A 186 24.48 -12.13 -0.86
CA VAL A 186 25.53 -13.11 -0.51
C VAL A 186 25.46 -14.30 -1.45
N TRP A 187 24.29 -14.87 -1.69
CA TRP A 187 24.12 -16.07 -2.52
C TRP A 187 24.53 -15.84 -3.98
N TYR A 188 24.00 -14.79 -4.59
CA TYR A 188 24.20 -14.54 -6.02
C TYR A 188 25.43 -13.70 -6.36
N GLN A 189 25.75 -12.67 -5.57
CA GLN A 189 26.84 -11.76 -5.89
C GLN A 189 28.16 -12.20 -5.25
N TYR A 190 28.15 -12.58 -3.97
CA TYR A 190 29.39 -12.95 -3.28
C TYR A 190 29.81 -14.40 -3.56
N LEU A 191 28.86 -15.35 -3.53
CA LEU A 191 29.12 -16.77 -3.80
C LEU A 191 28.93 -17.16 -5.27
N ASP A 192 28.56 -16.22 -6.13
CA ASP A 192 28.36 -16.38 -7.59
C ASP A 192 27.54 -17.61 -7.96
N LYS A 193 26.44 -17.86 -7.23
CA LYS A 193 25.57 -18.98 -7.53
C LYS A 193 24.67 -18.67 -8.73
N SER A 194 24.47 -19.67 -9.57
CA SER A 194 23.62 -19.55 -10.75
C SER A 194 22.17 -19.25 -10.40
N ARG A 195 21.53 -18.35 -11.13
CA ARG A 195 20.10 -18.08 -11.01
C ARG A 195 19.30 -19.19 -11.68
N VAL A 196 18.35 -19.75 -10.94
CA VAL A 196 17.37 -20.69 -11.48
C VAL A 196 16.12 -19.90 -11.85
N LEU A 197 15.99 -19.56 -13.11
CA LEU A 197 14.78 -18.91 -13.63
C LEU A 197 13.71 -19.97 -13.87
N LYS A 198 12.58 -19.86 -13.18
CA LYS A 198 11.42 -20.71 -13.46
C LYS A 198 10.70 -20.14 -14.68
N THR A 199 10.89 -20.79 -15.83
CA THR A 199 10.33 -20.34 -17.11
C THR A 199 8.91 -20.87 -17.41
N LYS A 200 8.37 -21.76 -16.57
CA LYS A 200 7.02 -22.29 -16.79
C LYS A 200 5.97 -21.30 -16.28
N LYS A 201 5.36 -20.57 -17.20
CA LYS A 201 4.04 -19.94 -17.00
C LYS A 201 3.01 -21.08 -16.96
N THR A 202 2.51 -21.44 -15.78
CA THR A 202 1.25 -22.19 -15.68
C THR A 202 0.10 -21.18 -15.66
N GLU A 203 -1.08 -21.52 -16.13
CA GLU A 203 -2.24 -20.62 -16.17
C GLU A 203 -2.59 -19.97 -14.83
N PHE A 204 -2.16 -20.57 -13.72
CA PHE A 204 -2.31 -20.08 -12.36
C PHE A 204 -0.99 -19.58 -11.74
N SER A 205 0.10 -19.44 -12.52
CA SER A 205 1.41 -19.15 -11.96
C SER A 205 1.70 -17.66 -11.86
N HIS A 206 1.10 -17.04 -10.86
CA HIS A 206 1.81 -15.98 -10.13
C HIS A 206 2.92 -16.59 -9.25
N CYS A 207 3.57 -17.64 -9.74
CA CYS A 207 4.63 -18.35 -9.03
C CYS A 207 5.95 -17.63 -9.21
N ASP A 208 6.01 -16.40 -8.69
CA ASP A 208 7.28 -15.83 -8.32
C ASP A 208 7.88 -16.59 -7.11
N GLN A 209 9.13 -16.29 -6.79
CA GLN A 209 9.82 -16.97 -5.69
C GLN A 209 9.34 -16.51 -4.29
N MET A 210 8.52 -15.46 -4.21
CA MET A 210 7.87 -15.03 -2.98
C MET A 210 6.69 -15.94 -2.59
N LYS A 211 6.21 -16.79 -3.50
CA LYS A 211 5.17 -17.82 -3.22
C LYS A 211 3.94 -17.23 -2.53
N GLY A 212 3.42 -16.10 -2.99
CA GLY A 212 2.32 -15.40 -2.35
C GLY A 212 2.70 -14.72 -1.03
N SER A 213 3.99 -14.53 -0.75
CA SER A 213 4.54 -14.10 0.54
C SER A 213 4.29 -15.07 1.70
N TYR A 214 3.81 -16.28 1.46
CA TYR A 214 3.55 -17.29 2.50
C TYR A 214 4.84 -17.98 2.94
N LEU A 215 5.74 -17.20 3.56
CA LEU A 215 7.08 -17.64 3.95
C LEU A 215 7.26 -17.76 5.48
N GLY A 216 6.28 -17.32 6.26
CA GLY A 216 6.29 -17.33 7.72
C GLY A 216 5.94 -18.70 8.31
N PRO A 217 5.71 -18.75 9.63
CA PRO A 217 5.40 -20.00 10.34
C PRO A 217 4.08 -20.62 9.88
N ASN A 218 4.02 -21.95 9.96
CA ASN A 218 2.84 -22.76 9.75
C ASN A 218 2.54 -23.59 11.00
N PHE A 219 1.27 -23.90 11.21
CA PHE A 219 0.82 -24.74 12.30
C PHE A 219 -0.11 -25.83 11.76
N GLU A 220 0.18 -27.07 12.11
CA GLU A 220 -0.64 -28.21 11.73
C GLU A 220 -1.93 -28.28 12.55
N THR A 221 -3.00 -28.83 11.97
CA THR A 221 -4.31 -28.92 12.63
C THR A 221 -4.25 -29.58 13.99
N ALA A 222 -3.45 -30.66 14.13
CA ALA A 222 -3.29 -31.36 15.40
C ALA A 222 -2.70 -30.46 16.49
N SER A 223 -1.65 -29.68 16.15
CA SER A 223 -1.03 -28.73 17.09
C SER A 223 -1.98 -27.62 17.51
N ILE A 224 -2.83 -27.15 16.57
CA ILE A 224 -3.85 -26.13 16.87
C ILE A 224 -4.90 -26.72 17.84
N GLN A 225 -5.37 -27.93 17.60
CA GLN A 225 -6.34 -28.60 18.47
C GLN A 225 -5.79 -28.83 19.88
N GLU A 226 -4.53 -29.27 19.99
CA GLU A 226 -3.85 -29.46 21.28
C GLU A 226 -3.74 -28.14 22.04
N PHE A 227 -3.25 -27.09 21.38
CA PHE A 227 -3.17 -25.76 21.96
C PHE A 227 -4.53 -25.22 22.46
N LEU A 228 -5.59 -25.38 21.66
CA LEU A 228 -6.92 -24.92 22.05
C LEU A 228 -7.47 -25.68 23.27
N LYS A 229 -7.18 -27.00 23.37
CA LYS A 229 -7.54 -27.81 24.55
C LYS A 229 -6.76 -27.37 25.78
N GLU A 230 -5.46 -27.15 25.67
CA GLU A 230 -4.63 -26.65 26.77
C GLU A 230 -5.10 -25.28 27.30
N GLN A 231 -5.57 -24.42 26.40
CA GLN A 231 -6.11 -23.09 26.75
C GLN A 231 -7.59 -23.13 27.19
N ASN A 232 -8.21 -24.32 27.28
CA ASN A 232 -9.64 -24.49 27.59
C ASN A 232 -10.58 -23.68 26.70
N VAL A 233 -10.24 -23.52 25.43
CA VAL A 233 -11.07 -22.85 24.43
C VAL A 233 -12.10 -23.82 23.89
N ILE A 234 -13.37 -23.42 23.88
CA ILE A 234 -14.46 -24.18 23.23
C ILE A 234 -14.33 -23.99 21.71
N PHE A 235 -14.19 -25.09 20.98
CA PHE A 235 -14.11 -25.07 19.52
C PHE A 235 -14.87 -26.26 18.91
N GLU A 236 -15.25 -26.10 17.64
CA GLU A 236 -15.82 -27.16 16.81
C GLU A 236 -14.83 -27.49 15.68
N TYR A 237 -14.81 -28.74 15.26
CA TYR A 237 -13.98 -29.19 14.14
C TYR A 237 -14.87 -29.53 12.96
N TYR A 238 -14.54 -29.01 11.80
CA TYR A 238 -15.16 -29.30 10.52
C TYR A 238 -14.10 -29.71 9.51
N ASP A 239 -14.48 -30.56 8.55
CA ASP A 239 -13.69 -30.71 7.34
C ASP A 239 -13.66 -29.39 6.53
N PHE A 240 -12.68 -29.29 5.61
CA PHE A 240 -12.41 -28.02 4.94
C PHE A 240 -13.59 -27.56 4.06
N GLU A 241 -14.28 -28.49 3.39
CA GLU A 241 -15.40 -28.15 2.52
C GLU A 241 -16.57 -27.59 3.36
N LYS A 242 -16.90 -28.27 4.46
CA LYS A 242 -17.94 -27.81 5.38
C LYS A 242 -17.60 -26.49 6.06
N LEU A 243 -16.32 -26.30 6.42
CA LEU A 243 -15.84 -25.04 6.99
C LEU A 243 -16.05 -23.88 6.02
N ILE A 244 -15.73 -24.05 4.71
CA ILE A 244 -15.92 -23.01 3.69
C ILE A 244 -17.41 -22.63 3.57
N GLU A 245 -18.33 -23.61 3.53
CA GLU A 245 -19.78 -23.35 3.48
C GLU A 245 -20.25 -22.51 4.67
N ILE A 246 -19.83 -22.89 5.88
CA ILE A 246 -20.18 -22.18 7.12
C ILE A 246 -19.67 -20.76 7.07
N VAL A 247 -18.38 -20.57 6.73
CA VAL A 247 -17.74 -19.24 6.69
C VAL A 247 -18.36 -18.36 5.62
N ALA A 248 -18.61 -18.89 4.42
CA ALA A 248 -19.28 -18.14 3.35
C ALA A 248 -20.68 -17.67 3.77
N LYS A 249 -21.44 -18.54 4.43
CA LYS A 249 -22.76 -18.19 4.98
C LYS A 249 -22.66 -17.09 6.03
N LEU A 250 -21.77 -17.24 7.02
CA LEU A 250 -21.56 -16.22 8.06
C LEU A 250 -21.22 -14.86 7.47
N ILE A 251 -20.29 -14.81 6.49
CA ILE A 251 -19.92 -13.57 5.81
C ILE A 251 -21.12 -12.97 5.08
N SER A 252 -21.90 -13.77 4.35
CA SER A 252 -23.10 -13.32 3.61
C SER A 252 -24.21 -12.79 4.52
N GLU A 253 -24.25 -13.23 5.76
CA GLU A 253 -25.15 -12.75 6.82
C GLU A 253 -24.64 -11.49 7.53
N GLY A 254 -23.52 -10.91 7.05
CA GLY A 254 -22.93 -9.68 7.58
C GLY A 254 -22.05 -9.89 8.81
N ASN A 255 -21.62 -11.12 9.10
CA ASN A 255 -20.68 -11.39 10.15
C ASN A 255 -19.23 -11.06 9.71
N VAL A 256 -18.37 -10.79 10.68
CA VAL A 256 -16.93 -10.61 10.47
C VAL A 256 -16.21 -11.85 10.97
N VAL A 257 -15.37 -12.43 10.14
CA VAL A 257 -14.67 -13.69 10.42
C VAL A 257 -13.17 -13.46 10.51
N GLY A 258 -12.53 -13.87 11.60
CA GLY A 258 -11.08 -14.00 11.69
C GLY A 258 -10.64 -15.27 10.98
N TRP A 259 -9.78 -15.14 9.97
CA TRP A 259 -9.33 -16.25 9.13
C TRP A 259 -7.84 -16.53 9.33
N PHE A 260 -7.53 -17.78 9.67
CA PHE A 260 -6.16 -18.26 9.92
C PHE A 260 -5.96 -19.57 9.16
N GLN A 261 -5.01 -19.58 8.21
CA GLN A 261 -4.69 -20.79 7.44
C GLN A 261 -3.21 -20.80 7.03
N GLY A 262 -2.66 -21.98 6.77
CA GLY A 262 -1.36 -22.17 6.16
C GLY A 262 -0.23 -21.32 6.77
N ARG A 263 0.75 -20.96 5.95
CA ARG A 263 1.88 -20.12 6.36
C ARG A 263 1.49 -18.64 6.48
N MET A 264 2.01 -17.98 7.51
CA MET A 264 1.87 -16.54 7.66
C MET A 264 2.57 -15.78 6.51
N GLU A 265 2.03 -14.64 6.17
CA GLU A 265 2.63 -13.73 5.19
C GLU A 265 3.93 -13.10 5.69
N PHE A 266 4.92 -12.97 4.79
CA PHE A 266 6.15 -12.20 5.01
C PHE A 266 6.01 -10.84 4.36
N GLY A 267 5.97 -9.79 5.18
CA GLY A 267 5.75 -8.42 4.75
C GLY A 267 4.60 -7.73 5.50
N PRO A 268 4.30 -6.46 5.17
CA PRO A 268 3.38 -5.64 5.96
C PRO A 268 1.89 -5.88 5.65
N ARG A 269 1.56 -6.75 4.69
CA ARG A 269 0.19 -6.95 4.21
C ARG A 269 -0.37 -8.30 4.65
N ALA A 270 -1.63 -8.32 5.10
CA ALA A 270 -2.42 -9.53 5.20
C ALA A 270 -2.92 -9.91 3.80
N LEU A 271 -2.64 -11.13 3.36
CA LEU A 271 -2.90 -11.62 2.01
C LEU A 271 -3.72 -12.92 2.00
N GLY A 272 -4.58 -13.11 3.01
CA GLY A 272 -5.53 -14.21 3.07
C GLY A 272 -5.21 -15.27 4.13
N ASN A 273 -3.98 -15.34 4.67
CA ASN A 273 -3.62 -16.38 5.64
C ASN A 273 -3.71 -15.92 7.10
N ARG A 274 -3.63 -14.63 7.36
CA ARG A 274 -3.88 -13.99 8.68
C ARG A 274 -4.74 -12.77 8.43
N SER A 275 -6.03 -12.99 8.14
CA SER A 275 -6.94 -11.97 7.61
C SER A 275 -8.22 -11.85 8.43
N ILE A 276 -8.88 -10.72 8.32
CA ILE A 276 -10.24 -10.52 8.79
C ILE A 276 -11.11 -10.34 7.56
N LEU A 277 -12.14 -11.17 7.43
CA LEU A 277 -13.02 -11.24 6.27
C LEU A 277 -14.38 -10.61 6.58
N GLY A 278 -14.96 -9.91 5.61
CA GLY A 278 -16.31 -9.36 5.68
C GLY A 278 -16.93 -9.22 4.30
N ASP A 279 -18.23 -9.05 4.23
CA ASP A 279 -18.97 -8.91 2.97
C ASP A 279 -18.68 -7.54 2.33
N PRO A 280 -18.08 -7.48 1.13
CA PRO A 280 -17.79 -6.22 0.46
C PRO A 280 -19.05 -5.47 -0.01
N ARG A 281 -20.19 -6.15 -0.11
CA ARG A 281 -21.48 -5.61 -0.57
C ARG A 281 -22.22 -4.84 0.54
N ASP A 282 -21.91 -5.12 1.81
CA ASP A 282 -22.50 -4.39 2.94
C ASP A 282 -21.86 -3.01 3.09
N LYS A 283 -22.63 -1.95 2.83
CA LYS A 283 -22.20 -0.56 2.95
C LYS A 283 -21.68 -0.18 4.34
N ASN A 284 -22.09 -0.88 5.37
CA ASN A 284 -21.68 -0.63 6.76
C ASN A 284 -20.43 -1.44 7.16
N MET A 285 -20.01 -2.41 6.35
CA MET A 285 -18.92 -3.34 6.73
C MET A 285 -17.61 -2.63 6.97
N GLN A 286 -17.25 -1.65 6.15
CA GLN A 286 -16.04 -0.86 6.34
C GLN A 286 -16.03 -0.17 7.72
N SER A 287 -17.10 0.50 8.09
CA SER A 287 -17.24 1.16 9.38
C SER A 287 -17.25 0.15 10.53
N LYS A 288 -18.00 -0.94 10.39
CA LYS A 288 -18.07 -2.03 11.38
C LYS A 288 -16.66 -2.60 11.67
N MET A 289 -15.90 -2.91 10.62
CA MET A 289 -14.56 -3.48 10.77
C MET A 289 -13.55 -2.48 11.31
N ASN A 290 -13.60 -1.20 10.89
CA ASN A 290 -12.68 -0.19 11.37
C ASN A 290 -12.93 0.17 12.82
N LEU A 291 -14.18 0.47 13.20
CA LEU A 291 -14.50 1.04 14.50
C LEU A 291 -14.71 -0.03 15.59
N LYS A 292 -15.29 -1.20 15.24
CA LYS A 292 -15.66 -2.22 16.23
C LYS A 292 -14.68 -3.38 16.32
N ILE A 293 -13.91 -3.66 15.28
CA ILE A 293 -12.99 -4.81 15.23
C ILE A 293 -11.54 -4.35 15.33
N LYS A 294 -11.14 -3.35 14.52
CA LYS A 294 -9.75 -2.90 14.46
C LYS A 294 -9.46 -1.67 15.31
N PHE A 295 -10.50 -1.01 15.86
CA PHE A 295 -10.35 0.21 16.69
C PHE A 295 -9.42 1.23 16.05
N ARG A 296 -9.73 1.62 14.82
CA ARG A 296 -8.89 2.51 14.01
C ARG A 296 -9.73 3.54 13.24
N GLU A 297 -9.08 4.46 12.55
CA GLU A 297 -9.69 5.54 11.79
C GLU A 297 -10.70 5.00 10.74
N SER A 298 -11.88 5.63 10.67
CA SER A 298 -12.98 5.19 9.80
C SER A 298 -12.66 5.28 8.31
N PHE A 299 -11.83 6.22 7.91
CA PHE A 299 -11.49 6.47 6.50
C PHE A 299 -10.57 5.40 5.88
N ARG A 300 -10.01 4.50 6.67
CA ARG A 300 -9.07 3.49 6.17
C ARG A 300 -9.76 2.46 5.29
N PRO A 301 -9.27 2.24 4.04
CA PRO A 301 -9.87 1.28 3.14
C PRO A 301 -9.56 -0.17 3.54
N PHE A 302 -10.38 -1.08 3.04
CA PHE A 302 -10.11 -2.51 2.97
C PHE A 302 -9.85 -2.92 1.53
N ALA A 303 -9.10 -4.00 1.34
CA ALA A 303 -8.82 -4.54 0.02
C ALA A 303 -9.83 -5.64 -0.34
N PRO A 304 -10.34 -5.68 -1.57
CA PRO A 304 -11.11 -6.80 -2.08
C PRO A 304 -10.21 -8.04 -2.29
N SER A 305 -10.79 -9.21 -2.11
CA SER A 305 -10.28 -10.46 -2.63
C SER A 305 -11.20 -10.92 -3.76
N VAL A 306 -10.65 -11.20 -4.93
CA VAL A 306 -11.40 -11.56 -6.14
C VAL A 306 -10.78 -12.80 -6.77
N LEU A 307 -11.63 -13.64 -7.38
CA LEU A 307 -11.16 -14.75 -8.19
C LEU A 307 -10.31 -14.21 -9.36
N PHE A 308 -9.14 -14.79 -9.56
CA PHE A 308 -8.18 -14.30 -10.56
C PHE A 308 -8.78 -14.19 -11.96
N GLU A 309 -9.54 -15.20 -12.38
CA GLU A 309 -10.24 -15.27 -13.66
C GLU A 309 -11.38 -14.26 -13.79
N LYS A 310 -11.82 -13.67 -12.66
CA LYS A 310 -12.90 -12.66 -12.61
C LYS A 310 -12.41 -11.24 -12.38
N ARG A 311 -11.09 -11.01 -12.28
CA ARG A 311 -10.55 -9.69 -11.93
C ARG A 311 -10.96 -8.57 -12.91
N GLU A 312 -11.06 -8.89 -14.20
CA GLU A 312 -11.44 -7.93 -15.23
C GLU A 312 -12.93 -7.56 -15.21
N ASP A 313 -13.77 -8.39 -14.59
CA ASP A 313 -15.18 -8.06 -14.34
C ASP A 313 -15.31 -6.93 -13.27
N TRP A 314 -14.30 -6.80 -12.41
CA TRP A 314 -14.31 -5.88 -11.26
C TRP A 314 -13.41 -4.67 -11.42
N PHE A 315 -12.25 -4.80 -12.09
CA PHE A 315 -11.21 -3.77 -12.18
C PHE A 315 -10.83 -3.46 -13.61
N SER A 316 -10.47 -2.19 -13.85
CA SER A 316 -10.03 -1.73 -15.18
C SER A 316 -8.61 -2.17 -15.54
N SER A 317 -7.80 -2.62 -14.57
CA SER A 317 -6.48 -3.20 -14.83
C SER A 317 -6.58 -4.71 -15.03
N SER A 318 -5.94 -5.21 -16.09
CA SER A 318 -5.76 -6.65 -16.32
C SER A 318 -4.54 -7.23 -15.59
N ALA A 319 -3.68 -6.38 -15.04
CA ALA A 319 -2.48 -6.81 -14.33
C ALA A 319 -2.82 -7.48 -12.99
N PRO A 320 -2.17 -8.59 -12.66
CA PRO A 320 -2.33 -9.25 -11.37
C PRO A 320 -1.76 -8.40 -10.23
N SER A 321 -2.51 -8.32 -9.11
CA SER A 321 -2.07 -7.61 -7.90
C SER A 321 -2.13 -8.53 -6.67
N PRO A 322 -1.31 -9.60 -6.60
CA PRO A 322 -1.39 -10.59 -5.54
C PRO A 322 -0.88 -10.08 -4.18
N TYR A 323 -0.20 -8.94 -4.13
CA TYR A 323 0.49 -8.42 -2.95
C TYR A 323 -0.06 -7.10 -2.41
N MET A 324 -1.19 -6.61 -2.95
CA MET A 324 -1.79 -5.33 -2.53
C MET A 324 -0.81 -4.14 -2.69
N LEU A 325 -0.01 -4.12 -3.75
CA LEU A 325 1.04 -3.13 -4.00
C LEU A 325 0.73 -2.20 -5.17
N THR A 326 -0.41 -2.37 -5.81
CA THR A 326 -0.97 -1.48 -6.83
C THR A 326 -2.43 -1.16 -6.52
N VAL A 327 -2.88 0.01 -6.98
CA VAL A 327 -4.28 0.45 -6.88
C VAL A 327 -4.85 0.52 -8.29
N SER A 328 -6.01 -0.10 -8.48
CA SER A 328 -6.76 -0.07 -9.73
C SER A 328 -8.10 0.62 -9.56
N SER A 329 -8.59 1.27 -10.61
CA SER A 329 -9.96 1.76 -10.66
C SER A 329 -10.93 0.58 -10.83
N LEU A 330 -12.15 0.72 -10.28
CA LEU A 330 -13.20 -0.23 -10.56
C LEU A 330 -13.61 -0.17 -12.04
N ASN A 331 -14.07 -1.32 -12.55
CA ASN A 331 -14.73 -1.37 -13.84
C ASN A 331 -16.00 -0.49 -13.78
N PRO A 332 -16.27 0.37 -14.78
CA PRO A 332 -17.47 1.21 -14.79
C PRO A 332 -18.78 0.45 -14.59
N SER A 333 -18.86 -0.82 -15.02
CA SER A 333 -20.01 -1.69 -14.80
C SER A 333 -20.33 -1.99 -13.32
N GLN A 334 -19.34 -1.82 -12.45
CA GLN A 334 -19.47 -2.01 -10.99
C GLN A 334 -19.73 -0.71 -10.24
N CYS A 335 -19.64 0.43 -10.93
CA CYS A 335 -19.93 1.73 -10.35
C CYS A 335 -21.42 2.01 -10.33
N VAL A 336 -21.88 2.69 -9.29
CA VAL A 336 -23.28 3.19 -9.19
C VAL A 336 -23.26 4.72 -9.10
N SER A 337 -24.30 5.34 -9.65
CA SER A 337 -24.45 6.79 -9.56
C SER A 337 -24.69 7.20 -8.10
N VAL A 338 -23.94 8.18 -7.66
CA VAL A 338 -24.12 8.79 -6.34
C VAL A 338 -25.31 9.74 -6.41
N SER A 339 -26.11 9.80 -5.35
CA SER A 339 -27.26 10.72 -5.29
C SER A 339 -26.79 12.18 -5.16
N GLU A 340 -27.62 13.15 -5.58
CA GLU A 340 -27.31 14.57 -5.46
C GLU A 340 -26.99 15.02 -4.02
N VAL A 341 -27.54 14.34 -3.02
CA VAL A 341 -27.26 14.59 -1.60
C VAL A 341 -25.87 14.07 -1.23
N GLU A 342 -25.51 12.89 -1.71
CA GLU A 342 -24.21 12.28 -1.44
C GLU A 342 -23.07 12.97 -2.20
N GLU A 343 -23.32 13.56 -3.38
CA GLU A 343 -22.37 14.37 -4.13
C GLU A 343 -21.90 15.61 -3.35
N LYS A 344 -22.77 16.15 -2.50
CA LYS A 344 -22.47 17.32 -1.66
C LYS A 344 -21.65 16.98 -0.41
N LEU A 345 -21.37 15.69 -0.15
CA LEU A 345 -20.52 15.29 0.95
C LEU A 345 -19.07 15.70 0.69
N ILE A 346 -18.44 16.31 1.68
CA ILE A 346 -17.04 16.77 1.63
C ILE A 346 -16.17 16.03 2.65
N GLY A 347 -14.88 15.98 2.36
CA GLY A 347 -13.88 15.37 3.24
C GLY A 347 -14.24 13.94 3.61
N ILE A 348 -13.99 13.56 4.86
CA ILE A 348 -14.20 12.20 5.38
C ILE A 348 -15.68 11.75 5.28
N ASN A 349 -16.65 12.67 5.27
CA ASN A 349 -18.07 12.32 5.15
C ASN A 349 -18.38 11.65 3.81
N ARG A 350 -17.56 11.83 2.78
CA ARG A 350 -17.66 11.13 1.49
C ARG A 350 -17.63 9.60 1.62
N ILE A 351 -17.14 9.06 2.73
CA ILE A 351 -17.14 7.61 3.00
C ILE A 351 -18.56 7.01 3.05
N ASN A 352 -19.56 7.82 3.39
CA ASN A 352 -20.94 7.36 3.55
C ASN A 352 -21.70 7.19 2.22
N ALA A 353 -21.16 7.66 1.11
CA ALA A 353 -21.79 7.53 -0.20
C ALA A 353 -21.51 6.14 -0.80
N VAL A 354 -22.55 5.51 -1.33
CA VAL A 354 -22.46 4.23 -2.02
C VAL A 354 -22.10 4.46 -3.47
N ARG A 355 -20.90 4.05 -3.90
CA ARG A 355 -20.33 4.33 -5.23
C ARG A 355 -20.24 3.10 -6.12
N SER A 356 -20.44 1.92 -5.56
CA SER A 356 -20.27 0.66 -6.29
C SER A 356 -21.09 -0.45 -5.71
N THR A 357 -21.13 -1.58 -6.42
CA THR A 357 -21.73 -2.83 -5.94
C THR A 357 -20.95 -3.50 -4.79
N ILE A 358 -19.72 -3.02 -4.52
CA ILE A 358 -18.86 -3.48 -3.42
C ILE A 358 -18.37 -2.28 -2.55
N PRO A 359 -19.30 -1.55 -1.91
CA PRO A 359 -19.02 -0.28 -1.26
C PRO A 359 -18.01 -0.38 -0.11
N ALA A 360 -17.93 -1.50 0.59
CA ALA A 360 -17.03 -1.67 1.74
C ALA A 360 -15.54 -1.69 1.37
N VAL A 361 -15.21 -1.92 0.10
CA VAL A 361 -13.83 -2.01 -0.41
C VAL A 361 -13.53 -1.00 -1.51
N THR A 362 -14.50 -0.14 -1.86
CA THR A 362 -14.35 0.93 -2.86
C THR A 362 -14.01 2.24 -2.18
N HIS A 363 -12.87 2.81 -2.55
CA HIS A 363 -12.45 4.10 -2.03
C HIS A 363 -13.26 5.26 -2.65
N VAL A 364 -13.20 6.47 -2.06
CA VAL A 364 -13.98 7.64 -2.48
C VAL A 364 -13.69 8.14 -3.90
N ASN A 365 -12.58 7.71 -4.49
CA ASN A 365 -12.19 7.97 -5.88
C ASN A 365 -12.43 6.77 -6.81
N TYR A 366 -13.32 5.84 -6.45
CA TYR A 366 -13.64 4.63 -7.23
C TYR A 366 -12.47 3.68 -7.44
N SER A 367 -11.48 3.70 -6.57
CA SER A 367 -10.35 2.80 -6.62
C SER A 367 -10.42 1.70 -5.55
N ALA A 368 -9.67 0.62 -5.78
CA ALA A 368 -9.42 -0.43 -4.81
C ALA A 368 -7.98 -0.95 -4.95
N ARG A 369 -7.48 -1.60 -3.90
CA ARG A 369 -6.09 -2.06 -3.82
C ARG A 369 -6.01 -3.59 -3.83
#